data_fd79984be27131b9d7a77512fe208cf4
#
_entry.id   fd79984be27131b9d7a77512fe208cf4
#
_cell.length_a   1.000
_cell.length_b   1.000
_cell.length_c   1.000
_cell.angle_alpha   90.00
_cell.angle_beta   90.00
_cell.angle_gamma   90.00
#
_symmetry.space_group_name_H-M   'P 1'
#
loop_
_entity.id
_entity.type
_entity.pdbx_description
1 polymer ?
#
loop_
_entity_poly.entity_id
_entity_poly.type
_entity_poly.pdbx_seq_one_letter_code
_entity_poly.pdbx_strand_id
1 'polypeptide(L)'
;MTRQRLSPGSRRSKGFSLIELLISMTIGLVIVGAALSAYLGASTAGKVAEAQSRMNEDAQAALNILTQHLRMAGTNPNQTNRDPAFRRNPVYDPSYQGGESTPYGATATYAPAYAISPFSIRGCDGTFTLPSAGATDLSVLTCAGGANTLPDSIAVSYEADQYNTVPMAGGLATDCLGNRLPVITASFPLPLPVNSTSAFFAVAINRFYIGTSASAPTLYCKGNGGLLATSAQPLVENIEDMQFTYGTVSTSAILSTATVAGYLRANEVASLVITPSTAADDSTRWGKVLSVRICVLVRSETLSAPDAASARYDDCQGARNVAAPDLRLRRAYFTTVVLRNRRF
;
A
#
# COMPACT_ATOMS: atom_id res chain seq x y z
N MET A 1 74.24 -54.40 -34.88
CA MET A 1 73.10 -53.57 -34.45
C MET A 1 73.64 -52.42 -33.70
N THR A 2 73.85 -51.27 -34.33
CA THR A 2 74.55 -50.09 -33.79
C THR A 2 73.43 -49.08 -33.30
N ARG A 3 73.38 -48.87 -31.99
CA ARG A 3 72.44 -47.88 -31.40
C ARG A 3 73.04 -46.49 -31.54
N GLN A 4 72.44 -45.64 -32.38
CA GLN A 4 72.78 -44.23 -32.40
C GLN A 4 72.11 -43.55 -31.15
N ARG A 5 73.00 -42.95 -30.30
CA ARG A 5 72.58 -42.06 -29.24
C ARG A 5 72.31 -40.67 -29.81
N LEU A 6 71.06 -40.24 -29.78
CA LEU A 6 70.71 -38.89 -30.05
C LEU A 6 71.11 -38.01 -28.87
N SER A 7 72.01 -37.08 -29.09
CA SER A 7 72.38 -36.07 -28.08
C SER A 7 71.30 -35.04 -27.90
N PRO A 8 70.95 -34.68 -26.69
CA PRO A 8 69.93 -33.61 -26.46
C PRO A 8 70.54 -32.26 -26.82
N GLY A 9 70.03 -31.64 -27.85
CA GLY A 9 70.39 -30.27 -28.25
C GLY A 9 70.12 -29.30 -27.14
N SER A 10 71.22 -28.71 -26.61
CA SER A 10 71.16 -27.60 -25.64
C SER A 10 70.42 -26.42 -26.28
N ARG A 11 69.15 -26.21 -25.88
CA ARG A 11 68.40 -24.97 -26.22
C ARG A 11 69.13 -23.85 -25.45
N ARG A 12 69.86 -23.01 -26.16
CA ARG A 12 70.38 -21.75 -25.63
C ARG A 12 69.19 -20.88 -25.29
N SER A 13 68.95 -20.61 -24.01
CA SER A 13 68.03 -19.61 -23.55
C SER A 13 68.52 -18.23 -23.99
N LYS A 14 67.82 -17.61 -24.91
CA LYS A 14 68.12 -16.21 -25.27
C LYS A 14 67.62 -15.36 -24.10
N GLY A 15 68.49 -14.57 -23.49
CA GLY A 15 68.15 -13.61 -22.45
C GLY A 15 67.26 -12.51 -23.02
N PHE A 16 66.34 -12.04 -22.24
CA PHE A 16 65.51 -10.89 -22.61
C PHE A 16 66.33 -9.60 -22.69
N SER A 17 66.06 -8.78 -23.69
CA SER A 17 66.65 -7.46 -23.80
C SER A 17 65.92 -6.50 -22.78
N LEU A 18 66.64 -5.53 -22.25
CA LEU A 18 66.16 -4.55 -21.29
C LEU A 18 64.99 -3.73 -21.86
N ILE A 19 64.98 -3.47 -23.17
CA ILE A 19 63.89 -2.78 -23.88
C ILE A 19 62.64 -3.66 -23.98
N GLU A 20 62.79 -4.94 -24.19
CA GLU A 20 61.69 -5.91 -24.29
C GLU A 20 60.97 -6.06 -22.92
N LEU A 21 61.74 -5.99 -21.83
CA LEU A 21 61.22 -5.99 -20.47
C LEU A 21 60.43 -4.68 -20.18
N LEU A 22 60.94 -3.53 -20.60
CA LEU A 22 60.26 -2.24 -20.44
C LEU A 22 58.95 -2.19 -21.25
N ILE A 23 58.96 -2.65 -22.51
CA ILE A 23 57.74 -2.67 -23.34
C ILE A 23 56.71 -3.63 -22.75
N SER A 24 57.12 -4.82 -22.27
CA SER A 24 56.22 -5.78 -21.67
C SER A 24 55.61 -5.26 -20.36
N MET A 25 56.35 -4.55 -19.51
CA MET A 25 55.85 -3.91 -18.30
C MET A 25 54.84 -2.78 -18.61
N THR A 26 55.11 -1.94 -19.60
CA THR A 26 54.17 -0.87 -19.97
C THR A 26 52.86 -1.41 -20.54
N ILE A 27 52.93 -2.41 -21.42
CA ILE A 27 51.75 -3.07 -21.93
C ILE A 27 50.98 -3.79 -20.81
N GLY A 28 51.68 -4.49 -19.92
CA GLY A 28 51.10 -5.14 -18.75
C GLY A 28 50.37 -4.15 -17.84
N LEU A 29 50.93 -2.98 -17.57
CA LEU A 29 50.34 -1.94 -16.75
C LEU A 29 49.06 -1.36 -17.39
N VAL A 30 49.04 -1.14 -18.70
CA VAL A 30 47.88 -0.68 -19.44
C VAL A 30 46.74 -1.71 -19.38
N ILE A 31 47.06 -2.99 -19.58
CA ILE A 31 46.07 -4.09 -19.50
C ILE A 31 45.50 -4.19 -18.09
N VAL A 32 46.32 -4.13 -17.05
CA VAL A 32 45.86 -4.17 -15.64
C VAL A 32 44.99 -2.95 -15.34
N GLY A 33 45.38 -1.75 -15.77
CA GLY A 33 44.62 -0.54 -15.63
C GLY A 33 43.22 -0.63 -16.31
N ALA A 34 43.18 -1.16 -17.53
CA ALA A 34 41.94 -1.39 -18.24
C ALA A 34 41.07 -2.44 -17.55
N ALA A 35 41.62 -3.53 -17.07
CA ALA A 35 40.89 -4.58 -16.34
C ALA A 35 40.31 -4.06 -15.01
N LEU A 36 41.08 -3.26 -14.25
CA LEU A 36 40.63 -2.64 -13.01
C LEU A 36 39.47 -1.65 -13.25
N SER A 37 39.58 -0.81 -14.28
CA SER A 37 38.51 0.14 -14.61
C SER A 37 37.23 -0.59 -15.02
N ALA A 38 37.34 -1.65 -15.82
CA ALA A 38 36.18 -2.50 -16.20
C ALA A 38 35.56 -3.20 -14.99
N TYR A 39 36.39 -3.71 -14.08
CA TYR A 39 35.91 -4.35 -12.84
C TYR A 39 35.18 -3.37 -11.92
N LEU A 40 35.71 -2.16 -11.71
CA LEU A 40 35.06 -1.13 -10.90
C LEU A 40 33.71 -0.72 -11.53
N GLY A 41 33.68 -0.53 -12.85
CA GLY A 41 32.43 -0.23 -13.58
C GLY A 41 31.39 -1.34 -13.44
N ALA A 42 31.78 -2.60 -13.63
CA ALA A 42 30.89 -3.75 -13.46
C ALA A 42 30.40 -3.91 -12.00
N SER A 43 31.26 -3.67 -11.02
CA SER A 43 30.89 -3.73 -9.60
C SER A 43 29.87 -2.65 -9.21
N THR A 44 30.06 -1.41 -9.67
CA THR A 44 29.08 -0.34 -9.42
C THR A 44 27.76 -0.59 -10.12
N ALA A 45 27.79 -1.03 -11.38
CA ALA A 45 26.55 -1.40 -12.11
C ALA A 45 25.82 -2.56 -11.41
N GLY A 46 26.53 -3.56 -10.90
CA GLY A 46 25.95 -4.65 -10.12
C GLY A 46 25.23 -4.19 -8.87
N LYS A 47 25.86 -3.29 -8.09
CA LYS A 47 25.23 -2.71 -6.89
C LYS A 47 23.94 -1.92 -7.21
N VAL A 48 23.97 -1.13 -8.28
CA VAL A 48 22.79 -0.37 -8.74
C VAL A 48 21.67 -1.32 -9.16
N ALA A 49 21.99 -2.36 -9.93
CA ALA A 49 21.00 -3.35 -10.38
C ALA A 49 20.38 -4.13 -9.20
N GLU A 50 21.18 -4.53 -8.22
CA GLU A 50 20.68 -5.19 -7.00
C GLU A 50 19.77 -4.25 -6.21
N ALA A 51 20.17 -3.00 -6.00
CA ALA A 51 19.35 -2.01 -5.31
C ALA A 51 18.01 -1.78 -6.02
N GLN A 52 18.00 -1.68 -7.35
CA GLN A 52 16.78 -1.54 -8.14
C GLN A 52 15.88 -2.78 -8.04
N SER A 53 16.45 -3.99 -8.01
CA SER A 53 15.67 -5.22 -7.83
C SER A 53 14.94 -5.22 -6.50
N ARG A 54 15.66 -4.93 -5.39
CA ARG A 54 15.08 -4.84 -4.04
C ARG A 54 14.00 -3.76 -3.96
N MET A 55 14.25 -2.58 -4.52
CA MET A 55 13.24 -1.51 -4.58
C MET A 55 11.98 -1.94 -5.33
N ASN A 56 12.10 -2.72 -6.42
CA ASN A 56 10.96 -3.25 -7.15
C ASN A 56 10.18 -4.27 -6.31
N GLU A 57 10.87 -5.13 -5.55
CA GLU A 57 10.25 -6.11 -4.65
C GLU A 57 9.48 -5.41 -3.52
N ASP A 58 10.10 -4.42 -2.85
CA ASP A 58 9.46 -3.62 -1.80
C ASP A 58 8.24 -2.86 -2.34
N ALA A 59 8.35 -2.25 -3.52
CA ALA A 59 7.25 -1.56 -4.16
C ALA A 59 6.08 -2.49 -4.46
N GLN A 60 6.36 -3.67 -5.03
CA GLN A 60 5.33 -4.65 -5.35
C GLN A 60 4.66 -5.19 -4.07
N ALA A 61 5.43 -5.46 -3.02
CA ALA A 61 4.90 -5.89 -1.74
C ALA A 61 3.94 -4.83 -1.16
N ALA A 62 4.37 -3.57 -1.09
CA ALA A 62 3.55 -2.47 -0.58
C ALA A 62 2.28 -2.26 -1.41
N LEU A 63 2.41 -2.20 -2.75
CA LEU A 63 1.27 -2.01 -3.64
C LEU A 63 0.30 -3.19 -3.62
N ASN A 64 0.79 -4.43 -3.49
CA ASN A 64 -0.06 -5.61 -3.38
C ASN A 64 -0.88 -5.59 -2.09
N ILE A 65 -0.25 -5.28 -0.95
CA ILE A 65 -0.94 -5.16 0.35
C ILE A 65 -2.05 -4.10 0.26
N LEU A 66 -1.70 -2.89 -0.16
CA LEU A 66 -2.65 -1.78 -0.28
C LEU A 66 -3.79 -2.11 -1.27
N THR A 67 -3.46 -2.67 -2.43
CA THR A 67 -4.45 -3.05 -3.45
C THR A 67 -5.40 -4.11 -2.95
N GLN A 68 -4.90 -5.13 -2.24
CA GLN A 68 -5.72 -6.19 -1.68
C GLN A 68 -6.76 -5.61 -0.71
N HIS A 69 -6.33 -4.81 0.25
CA HIS A 69 -7.24 -4.21 1.23
C HIS A 69 -8.23 -3.23 0.59
N LEU A 70 -7.78 -2.42 -0.37
CA LEU A 70 -8.67 -1.51 -1.10
C LEU A 70 -9.71 -2.25 -1.95
N ARG A 71 -9.37 -3.37 -2.57
CA ARG A 71 -10.33 -4.20 -3.29
C ARG A 71 -11.38 -4.80 -2.38
N MET A 72 -11.05 -5.07 -1.12
CA MET A 72 -11.99 -5.57 -0.12
C MET A 72 -12.84 -4.46 0.51
N ALA A 73 -12.48 -3.18 0.32
CA ALA A 73 -13.24 -2.07 0.88
C ALA A 73 -14.74 -2.19 0.59
N GLY A 74 -15.55 -2.20 1.65
CA GLY A 74 -16.98 -2.36 1.56
C GLY A 74 -17.49 -3.77 1.22
N THR A 75 -16.64 -4.79 1.15
CA THR A 75 -17.08 -6.17 0.97
C THR A 75 -17.97 -6.62 2.10
N ASN A 76 -19.06 -7.30 1.74
CA ASN A 76 -19.97 -7.92 2.69
C ASN A 76 -20.35 -9.33 2.20
N PRO A 77 -19.55 -10.36 2.49
CA PRO A 77 -19.76 -11.70 1.99
C PRO A 77 -21.05 -12.35 2.49
N ASN A 78 -21.49 -11.99 3.71
CA ASN A 78 -22.67 -12.59 4.29
C ASN A 78 -24.00 -12.10 3.67
N GLN A 79 -23.97 -11.05 2.87
CA GLN A 79 -25.17 -10.52 2.20
C GLN A 79 -25.38 -11.06 0.79
N THR A 80 -24.42 -11.75 0.20
CA THR A 80 -24.48 -12.19 -1.21
C THR A 80 -25.65 -13.14 -1.51
N ASN A 81 -26.13 -13.89 -0.54
CA ASN A 81 -27.19 -14.90 -0.68
C ASN A 81 -28.48 -14.55 0.03
N ARG A 82 -28.65 -13.32 0.50
CA ARG A 82 -29.84 -12.90 1.21
C ARG A 82 -30.91 -12.35 0.27
N ASP A 83 -32.16 -12.38 0.74
CA ASP A 83 -33.31 -11.74 0.10
C ASP A 83 -32.94 -10.29 -0.34
N PRO A 84 -33.34 -9.85 -1.55
CA PRO A 84 -33.12 -8.49 -2.02
C PRO A 84 -33.52 -7.39 -1.02
N ALA A 85 -34.56 -7.63 -0.21
CA ALA A 85 -34.97 -6.72 0.85
C ALA A 85 -33.93 -6.54 1.96
N PHE A 86 -32.99 -7.46 2.10
CA PHE A 86 -31.98 -7.50 3.16
C PHE A 86 -30.53 -7.35 2.65
N ARG A 87 -30.35 -6.90 1.41
CA ARG A 87 -29.03 -6.80 0.76
C ARG A 87 -28.22 -5.58 1.15
N ARG A 88 -28.56 -4.85 2.18
CA ARG A 88 -27.78 -3.66 2.59
C ARG A 88 -26.51 -4.07 3.29
N ASN A 89 -25.43 -3.43 2.90
CA ASN A 89 -24.13 -3.62 3.52
C ASN A 89 -23.99 -2.70 4.75
N PRO A 90 -24.03 -3.23 5.98
CA PRO A 90 -23.97 -2.40 7.19
C PRO A 90 -22.63 -1.69 7.35
N VAL A 91 -21.58 -2.14 6.64
CA VAL A 91 -20.25 -1.52 6.70
C VAL A 91 -20.17 -0.30 5.79
N TYR A 92 -21.01 -0.26 4.76
CA TYR A 92 -20.81 0.71 3.68
C TYR A 92 -22.04 1.51 3.29
N ASP A 93 -23.23 1.01 3.54
CA ASP A 93 -24.45 1.69 3.10
C ASP A 93 -24.71 3.00 3.90
N PRO A 94 -24.50 4.19 3.31
CA PRO A 94 -24.73 5.44 4.01
C PRO A 94 -26.19 5.67 4.37
N SER A 95 -27.14 5.00 3.69
CA SER A 95 -28.56 5.05 4.05
C SER A 95 -28.90 4.19 5.27
N TYR A 96 -27.97 3.42 5.76
CA TYR A 96 -28.11 2.60 6.97
C TYR A 96 -27.95 3.41 8.26
N GLN A 97 -27.89 4.69 8.19
CA GLN A 97 -27.80 5.59 9.35
C GLN A 97 -29.14 5.66 10.06
N GLY A 98 -29.43 4.63 10.81
CA GLY A 98 -30.47 4.57 11.82
C GLY A 98 -31.59 5.60 11.82
N GLY A 99 -32.56 5.48 10.99
CA GLY A 99 -33.69 6.38 10.96
C GLY A 99 -34.42 6.40 9.65
N GLU A 100 -33.79 5.89 8.62
CA GLU A 100 -34.42 5.78 7.33
C GLU A 100 -35.30 4.53 7.25
N SER A 101 -36.34 4.61 6.41
CA SER A 101 -37.26 3.53 6.05
C SER A 101 -36.48 2.35 5.43
N THR A 102 -35.60 1.76 6.22
CA THR A 102 -34.96 0.52 5.88
C THR A 102 -35.98 -0.59 5.95
N PRO A 103 -35.84 -1.67 5.19
CA PRO A 103 -36.66 -2.85 5.37
C PRO A 103 -36.64 -3.37 6.81
N TYR A 104 -35.75 -2.89 7.63
CA TYR A 104 -35.60 -3.25 9.04
C TYR A 104 -36.32 -2.29 10.01
N GLY A 105 -37.06 -1.34 9.51
CA GLY A 105 -37.79 -0.37 10.32
C GLY A 105 -36.89 0.74 10.90
N ALA A 106 -37.39 1.92 10.94
CA ALA A 106 -36.74 3.14 11.40
C ALA A 106 -36.56 3.19 12.91
N THR A 107 -36.10 2.16 13.55
CA THR A 107 -35.85 2.24 14.98
C THR A 107 -34.35 2.48 15.21
N ALA A 108 -34.05 3.60 15.86
CA ALA A 108 -32.76 4.04 16.33
C ALA A 108 -31.93 2.99 17.09
N THR A 109 -32.47 1.80 17.23
CA THR A 109 -31.87 0.67 17.94
C THR A 109 -30.73 0.04 17.18
N TYR A 110 -30.59 0.31 15.87
CA TYR A 110 -29.54 -0.29 15.05
C TYR A 110 -28.27 0.56 14.95
N ALA A 111 -28.40 1.85 14.96
CA ALA A 111 -27.28 2.75 14.80
C ALA A 111 -26.19 2.64 15.89
N PRO A 112 -26.53 2.58 17.18
CA PRO A 112 -25.51 2.48 18.22
C PRO A 112 -24.95 1.09 18.42
N ALA A 113 -25.67 0.03 18.01
CA ALA A 113 -25.18 -1.34 18.19
C ALA A 113 -24.06 -1.71 17.22
N TYR A 114 -23.97 -1.02 16.10
CA TYR A 114 -23.04 -1.40 15.05
C TYR A 114 -21.78 -0.59 15.03
N ALA A 115 -21.74 0.63 15.55
CA ALA A 115 -20.56 1.52 15.52
C ALA A 115 -19.65 1.28 14.29
N ILE A 116 -20.29 0.84 13.18
CA ILE A 116 -19.62 0.46 11.96
C ILE A 116 -19.64 1.68 11.08
N SER A 117 -18.50 2.02 10.56
CA SER A 117 -18.37 3.15 9.67
C SER A 117 -19.34 3.04 8.49
N PRO A 118 -20.16 4.03 8.25
CA PRO A 118 -21.08 4.06 7.10
C PRO A 118 -20.32 4.15 5.77
N PHE A 119 -19.02 4.31 5.79
CA PHE A 119 -18.16 4.33 4.59
C PHE A 119 -16.96 3.41 4.74
N SER A 120 -16.52 2.84 3.63
CA SER A 120 -15.55 1.77 3.58
C SER A 120 -14.10 2.24 3.42
N ILE A 121 -13.90 3.53 3.20
CA ILE A 121 -12.59 4.11 2.94
C ILE A 121 -12.53 5.54 3.50
N ARG A 122 -11.42 5.88 4.11
CA ARG A 122 -11.07 7.24 4.53
C ARG A 122 -9.58 7.49 4.35
N GLY A 123 -9.21 8.63 3.81
CA GLY A 123 -7.82 9.07 3.67
C GLY A 123 -7.57 10.37 4.38
N CYS A 124 -6.30 10.67 4.58
CA CYS A 124 -5.80 11.98 5.00
C CYS A 124 -4.64 12.40 4.11
N ASP A 125 -4.63 13.66 3.72
CA ASP A 125 -3.42 14.30 3.22
C ASP A 125 -2.47 14.47 4.43
N GLY A 126 -1.41 13.68 4.46
CA GLY A 126 -0.62 13.45 5.65
C GLY A 126 -1.17 12.32 6.54
N THR A 127 -0.81 12.31 7.81
CA THR A 127 -1.14 11.23 8.72
C THR A 127 -2.47 11.45 9.46
N PHE A 128 -3.04 10.36 9.97
CA PHE A 128 -4.09 10.46 10.98
C PHE A 128 -3.51 11.03 12.28
N THR A 129 -4.34 11.74 13.06
CA THR A 129 -3.93 12.34 14.35
C THR A 129 -3.33 11.30 15.28
N LEU A 130 -3.91 10.10 15.32
CA LEU A 130 -3.44 8.95 16.10
C LEU A 130 -3.38 7.70 15.22
N PRO A 131 -2.38 7.59 14.34
CA PRO A 131 -2.34 6.52 13.35
C PRO A 131 -2.23 5.13 13.96
N SER A 132 -1.60 4.99 15.12
CA SER A 132 -1.40 3.74 15.83
C SER A 132 -2.45 3.44 16.91
N ALA A 133 -3.35 4.36 17.23
CA ALA A 133 -4.40 4.13 18.21
C ALA A 133 -5.48 3.16 17.70
N GLY A 134 -6.16 2.45 18.58
CA GLY A 134 -7.33 1.63 18.20
C GLY A 134 -8.43 2.52 17.61
N ALA A 135 -9.10 2.04 16.58
CA ALA A 135 -10.30 2.67 16.03
C ALA A 135 -11.40 1.62 15.88
N THR A 136 -12.59 1.96 16.30
CA THR A 136 -13.78 1.10 16.14
C THR A 136 -14.57 1.46 14.89
N ASP A 137 -14.27 2.61 14.29
CA ASP A 137 -15.01 3.19 13.19
C ASP A 137 -14.10 4.12 12.37
N LEU A 138 -14.33 4.26 11.06
CA LEU A 138 -13.63 5.22 10.21
C LEU A 138 -14.07 6.67 10.47
N SER A 139 -15.29 6.90 10.99
CA SER A 139 -15.81 8.24 11.26
C SER A 139 -15.05 8.97 12.37
N VAL A 140 -14.49 8.21 13.34
CA VAL A 140 -13.72 8.78 14.45
C VAL A 140 -12.28 9.15 14.07
N LEU A 141 -11.84 8.74 12.89
CA LEU A 141 -10.50 9.05 12.40
C LEU A 141 -10.43 10.53 12.00
N THR A 142 -9.47 11.24 12.56
CA THR A 142 -9.18 12.64 12.23
C THR A 142 -7.81 12.77 11.59
N CYS A 143 -7.70 13.69 10.64
CA CYS A 143 -6.42 14.01 10.02
C CYS A 143 -5.64 14.98 10.91
N ALA A 144 -4.34 14.75 11.05
CA ALA A 144 -3.47 15.63 11.83
C ALA A 144 -3.30 17.02 11.22
N GLY A 145 -3.72 17.16 9.96
CA GLY A 145 -3.41 18.31 9.13
C GLY A 145 -1.94 18.26 8.70
N GLY A 146 -1.64 18.77 7.56
CA GLY A 146 -0.26 18.78 7.07
C GLY A 146 -0.15 19.44 5.69
N ALA A 147 1.08 19.78 5.33
CA ALA A 147 1.37 20.17 3.97
C ALA A 147 1.26 18.93 3.05
N ASN A 148 0.88 19.15 1.81
CA ASN A 148 0.81 18.11 0.76
C ASN A 148 2.16 17.41 0.47
N THR A 149 3.18 17.67 1.28
CA THR A 149 4.52 17.10 1.18
C THR A 149 4.77 15.97 2.17
N LEU A 150 3.80 15.68 3.06
CA LEU A 150 3.89 14.59 4.00
C LEU A 150 3.27 13.33 3.40
N PRO A 151 3.77 12.12 3.77
CA PRO A 151 3.15 10.87 3.36
C PRO A 151 1.69 10.81 3.82
N ASP A 152 0.81 10.45 2.89
CA ASP A 152 -0.60 10.25 3.15
C ASP A 152 -0.86 9.00 3.97
N SER A 153 -2.04 8.94 4.55
CA SER A 153 -2.53 7.74 5.21
C SER A 153 -3.93 7.37 4.73
N ILE A 154 -4.23 6.06 4.79
CA ILE A 154 -5.51 5.53 4.35
C ILE A 154 -6.03 4.50 5.32
N ALA A 155 -7.35 4.49 5.54
CA ALA A 155 -8.05 3.50 6.31
C ALA A 155 -9.11 2.82 5.44
N VAL A 156 -9.26 1.52 5.64
CA VAL A 156 -10.17 0.67 4.88
C VAL A 156 -11.00 -0.16 5.85
N SER A 157 -12.32 -0.24 5.59
CA SER A 157 -13.25 -1.07 6.36
C SER A 157 -13.99 -2.05 5.45
N TYR A 158 -14.15 -3.28 5.92
CA TYR A 158 -14.89 -4.33 5.23
C TYR A 158 -15.34 -5.42 6.21
N GLU A 159 -16.40 -6.13 5.85
CA GLU A 159 -16.78 -7.35 6.57
C GLU A 159 -15.76 -8.45 6.25
N ALA A 160 -15.23 -9.04 7.30
CA ALA A 160 -14.16 -10.02 7.24
C ALA A 160 -14.67 -11.43 7.58
N ASP A 161 -14.20 -12.41 6.83
CA ASP A 161 -14.46 -13.83 7.08
C ASP A 161 -13.19 -14.67 6.87
N GLN A 162 -13.34 -15.99 6.99
CA GLN A 162 -12.23 -16.93 6.80
C GLN A 162 -11.72 -17.00 5.35
N TYR A 163 -12.43 -16.44 4.39
CA TYR A 163 -12.08 -16.54 2.96
C TYR A 163 -11.44 -15.24 2.41
N ASN A 164 -11.72 -14.12 3.04
CA ASN A 164 -11.19 -12.82 2.61
C ASN A 164 -10.10 -12.25 3.52
N THR A 165 -9.76 -12.97 4.61
CA THR A 165 -8.63 -12.67 5.48
C THR A 165 -7.72 -13.89 5.60
N VAL A 166 -6.55 -13.76 6.23
CA VAL A 166 -5.71 -14.90 6.62
C VAL A 166 -6.26 -15.44 7.94
N PRO A 167 -7.06 -16.51 7.95
CA PRO A 167 -7.79 -16.91 9.15
C PRO A 167 -6.86 -17.51 10.21
N MET A 168 -7.19 -17.29 11.46
CA MET A 168 -6.61 -18.03 12.57
C MET A 168 -7.20 -19.45 12.66
N ALA A 169 -6.62 -20.27 13.53
CA ALA A 169 -7.16 -21.59 13.85
C ALA A 169 -8.65 -21.50 14.20
N GLY A 170 -9.45 -22.39 13.59
CA GLY A 170 -10.90 -22.35 13.73
C GLY A 170 -11.64 -21.43 12.77
N GLY A 171 -10.98 -20.91 11.73
CA GLY A 171 -11.63 -20.10 10.70
C GLY A 171 -11.99 -18.68 11.14
N LEU A 172 -11.34 -18.16 12.18
CA LEU A 172 -11.62 -16.84 12.71
C LEU A 172 -10.99 -15.77 11.83
N ALA A 173 -11.80 -14.80 11.43
CA ALA A 173 -11.34 -13.65 10.62
C ALA A 173 -10.32 -12.77 11.36
N THR A 174 -9.39 -12.20 10.61
CA THR A 174 -8.28 -11.41 11.14
C THR A 174 -8.16 -10.04 10.46
N ASP A 175 -7.46 -9.13 11.13
CA ASP A 175 -7.05 -7.85 10.56
C ASP A 175 -5.79 -7.97 9.67
N CYS A 176 -5.25 -6.83 9.22
CA CYS A 176 -4.01 -6.76 8.41
C CYS A 176 -2.76 -7.33 9.10
N LEU A 177 -2.81 -7.56 10.40
CA LEU A 177 -1.71 -8.09 11.20
C LEU A 177 -1.92 -9.55 11.61
N GLY A 178 -3.01 -10.19 11.15
CA GLY A 178 -3.37 -11.54 11.56
C GLY A 178 -3.97 -11.63 12.96
N ASN A 179 -4.34 -10.51 13.58
CA ASN A 179 -5.00 -10.53 14.89
C ASN A 179 -6.50 -10.83 14.73
N ARG A 180 -7.03 -11.68 15.61
CA ARG A 180 -8.44 -12.02 15.63
C ARG A 180 -9.32 -10.79 15.75
N LEU A 181 -10.29 -10.68 14.86
CA LEU A 181 -11.32 -9.64 14.92
C LEU A 181 -12.40 -9.98 15.96
N PRO A 182 -12.95 -8.98 16.65
CA PRO A 182 -14.12 -9.17 17.49
C PRO A 182 -15.33 -9.55 16.63
N VAL A 183 -16.13 -10.49 17.15
CA VAL A 183 -17.41 -10.83 16.52
C VAL A 183 -18.47 -9.86 17.01
N ILE A 184 -19.17 -9.24 16.09
CA ILE A 184 -20.29 -8.35 16.33
C ILE A 184 -21.58 -9.14 16.11
N THR A 185 -22.48 -9.08 17.07
CA THR A 185 -23.81 -9.69 16.96
C THR A 185 -24.81 -8.63 16.60
N ALA A 186 -25.55 -8.87 15.55
CA ALA A 186 -26.59 -8.00 15.08
C ALA A 186 -27.94 -8.70 15.02
N SER A 187 -28.95 -8.06 15.54
CA SER A 187 -30.32 -8.53 15.41
C SER A 187 -31.04 -7.75 14.33
N PHE A 188 -31.56 -8.44 13.34
CA PHE A 188 -32.30 -7.86 12.25
C PHE A 188 -33.78 -8.22 12.40
N PRO A 189 -34.72 -7.27 12.36
CA PRO A 189 -36.14 -7.56 12.27
C PRO A 189 -36.40 -8.26 10.95
N LEU A 190 -37.16 -9.34 11.01
CA LEU A 190 -37.66 -10.05 9.84
C LEU A 190 -39.13 -9.67 9.59
N PRO A 191 -39.58 -9.71 8.33
CA PRO A 191 -41.02 -9.65 8.05
C PRO A 191 -41.78 -10.76 8.81
N LEU A 192 -42.97 -10.46 9.28
CA LEU A 192 -43.84 -11.44 9.93
C LEU A 192 -43.91 -12.75 9.13
N PRO A 193 -43.94 -13.94 9.78
CA PRO A 193 -44.15 -14.19 11.22
C PRO A 193 -42.89 -14.25 12.11
N VAL A 194 -41.69 -14.05 11.56
CA VAL A 194 -40.46 -14.15 12.30
C VAL A 194 -40.00 -12.76 12.77
N ASN A 195 -39.90 -12.56 14.07
CA ASN A 195 -39.72 -11.23 14.65
C ASN A 195 -38.29 -10.68 14.53
N SER A 196 -37.28 -11.55 14.55
CA SER A 196 -35.88 -11.14 14.40
C SER A 196 -34.98 -12.33 14.12
N THR A 197 -33.84 -12.08 13.47
CA THR A 197 -32.72 -13.01 13.39
C THR A 197 -31.46 -12.33 13.86
N SER A 198 -30.57 -13.11 14.46
CA SER A 198 -29.24 -12.61 14.82
C SER A 198 -28.23 -13.05 13.76
N ALA A 199 -27.42 -12.13 13.31
CA ALA A 199 -26.28 -12.41 12.46
C ALA A 199 -24.98 -12.10 13.22
N PHE A 200 -23.98 -12.92 12.98
CA PHE A 200 -22.65 -12.75 13.52
C PHE A 200 -21.73 -12.35 12.38
N PHE A 201 -20.98 -11.29 12.58
CA PHE A 201 -20.00 -10.82 11.58
C PHE A 201 -18.80 -10.17 12.25
N ALA A 202 -17.69 -10.13 11.55
CA ALA A 202 -16.49 -9.42 11.97
C ALA A 202 -16.20 -8.31 10.97
N VAL A 203 -15.78 -7.15 11.46
CA VAL A 203 -15.41 -6.01 10.63
C VAL A 203 -13.94 -5.72 10.82
N ALA A 204 -13.20 -5.75 9.73
CA ALA A 204 -11.82 -5.29 9.69
C ALA A 204 -11.77 -3.79 9.43
N ILE A 205 -10.98 -3.09 10.24
CA ILE A 205 -10.64 -1.67 10.07
C ILE A 205 -9.13 -1.58 10.08
N ASN A 206 -8.57 -1.48 8.89
CA ASN A 206 -7.13 -1.49 8.67
C ASN A 206 -6.66 -0.10 8.26
N ARG A 207 -5.63 0.42 8.92
CA ARG A 207 -5.02 1.71 8.63
C ARG A 207 -3.59 1.54 8.18
N PHE A 208 -3.26 2.23 7.10
CA PHE A 208 -1.93 2.21 6.50
C PHE A 208 -1.34 3.62 6.53
N TYR A 209 -0.10 3.73 6.98
CA TYR A 209 0.62 4.99 7.08
C TYR A 209 2.13 4.75 7.04
N ILE A 210 2.90 5.78 6.76
CA ILE A 210 4.37 5.72 6.82
C ILE A 210 4.84 6.11 8.21
N GLY A 211 5.64 5.25 8.80
CA GLY A 211 6.35 5.47 10.07
C GLY A 211 7.83 5.19 9.91
N THR A 212 8.54 5.08 11.03
CA THR A 212 9.96 4.75 11.05
C THR A 212 10.20 3.48 11.85
N SER A 213 10.88 2.51 11.27
CA SER A 213 11.36 1.29 11.90
C SER A 213 12.88 1.21 11.74
N ALA A 214 13.62 1.03 12.83
CA ALA A 214 15.08 0.93 12.83
C ALA A 214 15.79 2.02 11.96
N SER A 215 15.27 3.25 11.99
CA SER A 215 15.73 4.41 11.20
C SER A 215 15.41 4.32 9.70
N ALA A 216 14.62 3.34 9.25
CA ALA A 216 14.12 3.25 7.88
C ALA A 216 12.65 3.73 7.81
N PRO A 217 12.28 4.52 6.79
CA PRO A 217 10.87 4.81 6.54
C PRO A 217 10.19 3.52 6.11
N THR A 218 9.03 3.26 6.69
CA THR A 218 8.40 1.95 6.64
C THR A 218 6.88 2.09 6.52
N LEU A 219 6.27 1.28 5.68
CA LEU A 219 4.82 1.13 5.62
C LEU A 219 4.36 0.32 6.84
N TYR A 220 3.49 0.94 7.65
CA TYR A 220 2.86 0.33 8.81
C TYR A 220 1.41 -0.04 8.54
N CYS A 221 0.96 -1.08 9.21
CA CYS A 221 -0.46 -1.32 9.40
C CYS A 221 -0.85 -1.27 10.88
N LYS A 222 -2.04 -0.76 11.14
CA LYS A 222 -2.78 -0.88 12.40
C LYS A 222 -4.18 -1.39 12.12
N GLY A 223 -4.44 -2.62 12.51
CA GLY A 223 -5.79 -3.20 12.49
C GLY A 223 -6.56 -2.95 13.78
N ASN A 224 -7.81 -3.40 13.81
CA ASN A 224 -8.68 -3.36 14.98
C ASN A 224 -8.84 -4.74 15.66
N GLY A 225 -8.09 -5.73 15.21
CA GLY A 225 -8.06 -7.06 15.82
C GLY A 225 -7.25 -7.10 17.10
N GLY A 226 -7.41 -8.19 17.87
CA GLY A 226 -6.74 -8.39 19.15
C GLY A 226 -7.26 -7.46 20.25
N LEU A 227 -6.42 -7.21 21.25
CA LEU A 227 -6.67 -6.17 22.24
C LEU A 227 -6.47 -4.80 21.57
N LEU A 228 -7.32 -3.83 21.88
CA LEU A 228 -7.22 -2.45 21.34
C LEU A 228 -5.83 -1.81 21.52
N ALA A 229 -5.04 -2.35 22.45
CA ALA A 229 -3.67 -1.93 22.75
C ALA A 229 -2.58 -2.58 21.88
N THR A 230 -2.93 -3.47 20.94
CA THR A 230 -1.90 -4.02 20.02
C THR A 230 -1.28 -2.89 19.21
N SER A 231 0.06 -2.82 19.19
CA SER A 231 0.78 -1.78 18.45
C SER A 231 0.67 -2.01 16.94
N ALA A 232 0.75 -0.92 16.20
CA ALA A 232 0.95 -1.01 14.76
C ALA A 232 2.26 -1.75 14.46
N GLN A 233 2.29 -2.49 13.36
CA GLN A 233 3.47 -3.26 12.97
C GLN A 233 4.00 -2.78 11.61
N PRO A 234 5.34 -2.80 11.43
CA PRO A 234 5.96 -2.56 10.15
C PRO A 234 5.64 -3.70 9.16
N LEU A 235 5.33 -3.37 7.93
CA LEU A 235 5.01 -4.34 6.86
C LEU A 235 6.08 -4.36 5.78
N VAL A 236 6.48 -3.19 5.26
CA VAL A 236 7.46 -3.07 4.18
C VAL A 236 8.37 -1.88 4.48
N GLU A 237 9.66 -2.13 4.57
CA GLU A 237 10.67 -1.10 4.80
C GLU A 237 10.99 -0.31 3.50
N ASN A 238 11.72 0.79 3.65
CA ASN A 238 12.19 1.65 2.57
C ASN A 238 11.10 2.35 1.75
N ILE A 239 9.87 2.40 2.24
CA ILE A 239 8.78 3.20 1.66
C ILE A 239 8.86 4.60 2.26
N GLU A 240 9.40 5.56 1.49
CA GLU A 240 9.71 6.91 1.98
C GLU A 240 8.50 7.84 1.91
N ASP A 241 7.65 7.66 0.90
CA ASP A 241 6.43 8.43 0.72
C ASP A 241 5.30 7.57 0.15
N MET A 242 4.08 7.96 0.43
CA MET A 242 2.87 7.33 -0.05
C MET A 242 1.82 8.40 -0.29
N GLN A 243 1.27 8.49 -1.51
CA GLN A 243 0.29 9.49 -1.89
C GLN A 243 -0.93 8.85 -2.52
N PHE A 244 -2.11 9.35 -2.17
CA PHE A 244 -3.39 8.87 -2.68
C PHE A 244 -4.15 9.96 -3.40
N THR A 245 -4.76 9.59 -4.53
CA THR A 245 -5.81 10.40 -5.16
C THR A 245 -7.05 9.56 -5.40
N TYR A 246 -8.19 10.14 -5.13
CA TYR A 246 -9.49 9.47 -5.08
C TYR A 246 -10.31 9.84 -6.31
N GLY A 247 -10.60 8.86 -7.15
CA GLY A 247 -11.45 9.04 -8.32
C GLY A 247 -12.91 9.13 -7.86
N THR A 248 -13.47 10.33 -7.92
CA THR A 248 -14.81 10.63 -7.47
C THR A 248 -15.78 10.75 -8.65
N VAL A 249 -17.04 10.42 -8.39
CA VAL A 249 -18.14 10.69 -9.34
C VAL A 249 -18.63 12.12 -9.19
N SER A 250 -19.35 12.61 -10.20
CA SER A 250 -20.07 13.88 -10.08
C SER A 250 -21.03 13.83 -8.88
N THR A 251 -21.12 14.95 -8.16
CA THR A 251 -21.98 15.06 -6.96
C THR A 251 -23.46 14.81 -7.24
N SER A 252 -23.91 15.04 -8.47
CA SER A 252 -25.29 14.81 -8.94
C SER A 252 -25.50 13.47 -9.66
N ALA A 253 -24.45 12.68 -9.88
CA ALA A 253 -24.59 11.44 -10.64
C ALA A 253 -25.27 10.35 -9.83
N ILE A 254 -26.14 9.58 -10.51
CA ILE A 254 -26.67 8.32 -10.00
C ILE A 254 -25.52 7.31 -10.04
N LEU A 255 -25.21 6.71 -8.91
CA LEU A 255 -24.01 5.86 -8.76
C LEU A 255 -24.01 4.63 -9.67
N SER A 256 -25.17 4.08 -10.03
CA SER A 256 -25.28 2.89 -10.88
C SER A 256 -24.72 3.05 -12.31
N THR A 257 -24.64 4.28 -12.81
CA THR A 257 -24.11 4.60 -14.15
C THR A 257 -22.92 5.56 -14.10
N ALA A 258 -22.43 5.85 -12.89
CA ALA A 258 -21.45 6.88 -12.68
C ALA A 258 -20.06 6.47 -13.15
N THR A 259 -19.40 7.35 -13.85
CA THR A 259 -17.99 7.27 -14.21
C THR A 259 -17.18 8.23 -13.34
N VAL A 260 -15.89 7.97 -13.20
CA VAL A 260 -14.98 8.87 -12.49
C VAL A 260 -14.91 10.21 -13.22
N ALA A 261 -15.35 11.27 -12.53
CA ALA A 261 -15.34 12.63 -13.06
C ALA A 261 -13.97 13.31 -12.90
N GLY A 262 -13.23 12.93 -11.86
CA GLY A 262 -11.89 13.47 -11.57
C GLY A 262 -11.23 12.77 -10.40
N TYR A 263 -9.95 13.06 -10.21
CA TYR A 263 -9.18 12.57 -9.07
C TYR A 263 -8.90 13.73 -8.11
N LEU A 264 -9.28 13.54 -6.87
CA LEU A 264 -9.18 14.52 -5.79
C LEU A 264 -8.25 14.00 -4.70
N ARG A 265 -7.65 14.91 -3.92
CA ARG A 265 -6.93 14.59 -2.69
C ARG A 265 -7.91 14.36 -1.54
N ALA A 266 -7.43 13.84 -0.41
CA ALA A 266 -8.30 13.51 0.72
C ALA A 266 -9.02 14.74 1.30
N ASN A 267 -8.36 15.87 1.43
CA ASN A 267 -8.96 17.13 1.90
C ASN A 267 -10.03 17.68 0.93
N GLU A 268 -9.82 17.50 -0.38
CA GLU A 268 -10.78 17.89 -1.41
C GLU A 268 -12.02 16.99 -1.36
N VAL A 269 -11.83 15.67 -1.15
CA VAL A 269 -12.96 14.74 -0.94
C VAL A 269 -13.75 15.13 0.32
N ALA A 270 -13.06 15.42 1.42
CA ALA A 270 -13.67 15.82 2.68
C ALA A 270 -14.43 17.16 2.59
N SER A 271 -14.10 18.00 1.61
CA SER A 271 -14.75 19.29 1.37
C SER A 271 -15.77 19.29 0.21
N LEU A 272 -16.06 18.14 -0.39
CA LEU A 272 -17.02 18.03 -1.49
C LEU A 272 -18.39 18.60 -1.08
N VAL A 273 -18.91 19.50 -1.90
CA VAL A 273 -20.27 19.99 -1.81
C VAL A 273 -21.18 19.02 -2.55
N ILE A 274 -22.12 18.41 -1.82
CA ILE A 274 -23.08 17.46 -2.38
C ILE A 274 -24.44 18.14 -2.50
N THR A 275 -25.08 18.04 -3.64
CA THR A 275 -26.40 18.60 -3.90
C THR A 275 -27.43 17.49 -4.14
N PRO A 276 -28.67 17.58 -3.58
CA PRO A 276 -29.13 18.62 -2.67
C PRO A 276 -28.47 18.48 -1.29
N SER A 277 -28.12 19.62 -0.71
CA SER A 277 -27.43 19.72 0.57
C SER A 277 -28.39 19.48 1.74
N THR A 278 -28.65 18.25 2.04
CA THR A 278 -28.94 17.86 3.42
C THR A 278 -27.57 17.52 4.01
N ALA A 279 -27.20 18.13 5.12
CA ALA A 279 -25.89 18.05 5.78
C ALA A 279 -25.04 16.84 5.34
N ALA A 280 -24.31 17.00 4.24
CA ALA A 280 -23.46 15.93 3.71
C ALA A 280 -22.37 15.63 4.72
N ASP A 281 -22.51 14.52 5.40
CA ASP A 281 -21.48 14.01 6.30
C ASP A 281 -20.31 13.39 5.51
N ASP A 282 -19.26 13.08 6.20
CA ASP A 282 -18.09 12.46 5.61
C ASP A 282 -18.42 11.15 4.90
N SER A 283 -19.41 10.40 5.37
CA SER A 283 -19.82 9.13 4.76
C SER A 283 -20.33 9.33 3.33
N THR A 284 -21.16 10.33 3.13
CA THR A 284 -21.71 10.67 1.81
C THR A 284 -20.62 11.17 0.86
N ARG A 285 -19.66 11.95 1.34
CA ARG A 285 -18.53 12.45 0.54
C ARG A 285 -17.62 11.30 0.12
N TRP A 286 -17.16 10.51 1.08
CA TRP A 286 -16.33 9.33 0.81
C TRP A 286 -17.09 8.24 0.05
N GLY A 287 -18.41 8.23 0.18
CA GLY A 287 -19.33 7.45 -0.64
C GLY A 287 -19.18 7.69 -2.16
N LYS A 288 -18.75 8.87 -2.59
CA LYS A 288 -18.56 9.22 -4.00
C LYS A 288 -17.26 8.72 -4.63
N VAL A 289 -16.34 8.14 -3.86
CA VAL A 289 -15.06 7.61 -4.39
C VAL A 289 -15.28 6.23 -5.02
N LEU A 290 -14.94 6.03 -6.27
CA LEU A 290 -15.04 4.77 -7.02
C LEU A 290 -13.69 4.09 -7.25
N SER A 291 -12.62 4.85 -7.25
CA SER A 291 -11.27 4.34 -7.47
C SER A 291 -10.26 5.10 -6.64
N VAL A 292 -9.15 4.45 -6.37
CA VAL A 292 -8.02 5.05 -5.66
C VAL A 292 -6.78 4.86 -6.52
N ARG A 293 -6.11 5.95 -6.79
CA ARG A 293 -4.79 5.93 -7.40
C ARG A 293 -3.75 6.03 -6.29
N ILE A 294 -2.80 5.12 -6.30
CA ILE A 294 -1.76 4.99 -5.27
C ILE A 294 -0.43 5.31 -5.91
N CYS A 295 0.38 6.12 -5.26
CA CYS A 295 1.80 6.26 -5.51
C CYS A 295 2.57 5.88 -4.26
N VAL A 296 3.63 5.08 -4.39
CA VAL A 296 4.61 4.82 -3.33
C VAL A 296 5.99 5.21 -3.82
N LEU A 297 6.73 5.97 -3.03
CA LEU A 297 8.12 6.32 -3.27
C LEU A 297 9.00 5.37 -2.47
N VAL A 298 9.76 4.56 -3.18
CA VAL A 298 10.68 3.59 -2.58
C VAL A 298 12.11 4.09 -2.71
N ARG A 299 12.89 3.94 -1.65
CA ARG A 299 14.33 4.24 -1.66
C ARG A 299 15.17 2.97 -1.57
N SER A 300 16.41 3.02 -2.03
CA SER A 300 17.35 1.93 -1.80
C SER A 300 17.77 1.85 -0.34
N GLU A 301 17.98 0.63 0.15
CA GLU A 301 18.48 0.38 1.52
C GLU A 301 19.85 0.99 1.77
N THR A 302 20.72 0.95 0.75
CA THR A 302 22.09 1.45 0.80
C THR A 302 22.30 2.65 -0.13
N LEU A 303 23.41 3.37 0.07
CA LEU A 303 23.86 4.44 -0.81
C LEU A 303 24.38 3.81 -2.11
N SER A 304 23.52 3.66 -3.10
CA SER A 304 23.79 2.89 -4.33
C SER A 304 23.98 3.78 -5.56
N ALA A 305 23.64 5.08 -5.49
CA ALA A 305 23.89 6.00 -6.57
C ALA A 305 25.39 6.34 -6.63
N PRO A 306 26.03 6.32 -7.81
CA PRO A 306 27.44 6.65 -7.96
C PRO A 306 27.74 8.13 -7.68
N ASP A 307 26.77 9.02 -7.94
CA ASP A 307 26.87 10.45 -7.72
C ASP A 307 25.49 11.10 -7.48
N ALA A 308 25.49 12.37 -7.10
CA ALA A 308 24.28 13.12 -6.85
C ALA A 308 23.40 13.34 -8.11
N ALA A 309 24.00 13.35 -9.30
CA ALA A 309 23.26 13.49 -10.55
C ALA A 309 22.45 12.21 -10.85
N SER A 310 23.02 11.05 -10.54
CA SER A 310 22.35 9.74 -10.69
C SER A 310 21.33 9.43 -9.59
N ALA A 311 21.36 10.19 -8.48
CA ALA A 311 20.41 10.04 -7.37
C ALA A 311 19.11 10.85 -7.56
N ARG A 312 18.93 11.56 -8.68
CA ARG A 312 17.71 12.35 -8.94
C ARG A 312 16.52 11.43 -9.25
N TYR A 313 15.33 11.86 -8.86
CA TYR A 313 14.11 11.06 -8.99
C TYR A 313 12.87 11.92 -9.27
N ASP A 314 11.78 11.27 -9.70
CA ASP A 314 10.45 11.87 -9.77
C ASP A 314 9.67 11.44 -8.52
N ASP A 315 8.99 12.39 -7.86
CA ASP A 315 8.25 12.14 -6.62
C ASP A 315 6.78 11.75 -6.87
N CYS A 316 6.05 11.47 -5.79
CA CYS A 316 4.62 11.15 -5.84
C CYS A 316 3.72 12.39 -5.97
N GLN A 317 4.22 13.59 -5.74
CA GLN A 317 3.50 14.85 -5.85
C GLN A 317 3.55 15.44 -7.28
N GLY A 318 4.29 14.80 -8.18
CA GLY A 318 4.42 15.18 -9.57
C GLY A 318 5.61 16.11 -9.87
N ALA A 319 6.47 16.37 -8.88
CA ALA A 319 7.73 17.06 -9.15
C ALA A 319 8.71 16.09 -9.83
N ARG A 320 9.39 16.60 -10.85
CA ARG A 320 10.33 15.83 -11.66
C ARG A 320 11.75 16.22 -11.36
N ASN A 321 12.63 15.24 -11.50
CA ASN A 321 14.07 15.45 -11.40
C ASN A 321 14.48 16.12 -10.07
N VAL A 322 13.84 15.68 -8.98
CA VAL A 322 14.10 16.14 -7.61
C VAL A 322 15.51 15.69 -7.18
N ALA A 323 16.25 16.57 -6.54
CA ALA A 323 17.55 16.22 -5.99
C ALA A 323 17.36 15.35 -4.73
N ALA A 324 17.97 14.19 -4.69
CA ALA A 324 17.94 13.36 -3.50
C ALA A 324 18.80 14.00 -2.38
N PRO A 325 18.39 13.87 -1.10
CA PRO A 325 19.15 14.39 0.02
C PRO A 325 20.42 13.58 0.31
N ASP A 326 20.52 12.39 -0.26
CA ASP A 326 21.63 11.45 -0.09
C ASP A 326 21.89 10.67 -1.40
N LEU A 327 22.82 9.73 -1.38
CA LEU A 327 23.16 8.87 -2.53
C LEU A 327 22.29 7.59 -2.58
N ARG A 328 21.10 7.57 -1.98
CA ARG A 328 20.13 6.49 -2.17
C ARG A 328 19.37 6.70 -3.47
N LEU A 329 19.15 5.61 -4.18
CA LEU A 329 18.24 5.61 -5.33
C LEU A 329 16.80 5.75 -4.82
N ARG A 330 15.97 6.46 -5.57
CA ARG A 330 14.53 6.63 -5.30
C ARG A 330 13.74 6.42 -6.57
N ARG A 331 12.58 5.79 -6.42
CA ARG A 331 11.67 5.60 -7.55
C ARG A 331 10.22 5.58 -7.09
N ALA A 332 9.37 6.30 -7.80
CA ALA A 332 7.94 6.29 -7.59
C ALA A 332 7.28 5.15 -8.41
N TYR A 333 6.35 4.43 -7.79
CA TYR A 333 5.58 3.35 -8.38
C TYR A 333 4.09 3.65 -8.24
N PHE A 334 3.33 3.40 -9.28
CA PHE A 334 1.93 3.78 -9.37
C PHE A 334 1.03 2.58 -9.64
N THR A 335 -0.17 2.60 -9.05
CA THR A 335 -1.26 1.70 -9.42
C THR A 335 -2.61 2.38 -9.22
N THR A 336 -3.65 1.83 -9.84
CA THR A 336 -5.02 2.31 -9.65
C THR A 336 -5.91 1.14 -9.28
N VAL A 337 -6.69 1.31 -8.22
CA VAL A 337 -7.61 0.30 -7.70
C VAL A 337 -9.04 0.79 -7.85
N VAL A 338 -9.90 -0.03 -8.45
CA VAL A 338 -11.35 0.22 -8.52
C VAL A 338 -12.03 -0.46 -7.34
N LEU A 339 -12.86 0.29 -6.62
CA LEU A 339 -13.63 -0.19 -5.47
C LEU A 339 -14.91 -0.88 -5.96
N ARG A 340 -14.85 -2.19 -6.18
CA ARG A 340 -15.93 -2.96 -6.82
C ARG A 340 -17.10 -3.29 -5.89
N ASN A 341 -16.85 -3.30 -4.58
CA ASN A 341 -17.85 -3.72 -3.58
C ASN A 341 -18.77 -2.57 -3.14
N ARG A 342 -18.65 -1.44 -3.79
CA ARG A 342 -19.57 -0.34 -3.62
C ARG A 342 -20.90 -0.67 -4.28
N ARG A 343 -21.94 -0.74 -3.50
CA ARG A 343 -23.29 -0.84 -4.02
C ARG A 343 -23.72 0.52 -4.55
N PHE A 344 -24.23 0.46 -5.73
CA PHE A 344 -24.88 1.54 -6.41
C PHE A 344 -26.40 1.32 -6.37
#